data_28a1d2edf644e36ac0dd272126d66efb
#
_entry.id   28a1d2edf644e36ac0dd272126d66efb
#
_cell.length_a   1.000
_cell.length_b   1.000
_cell.length_c   1.000
_cell.angle_alpha   90.00
_cell.angle_beta   90.00
_cell.angle_gamma   90.00
#
_symmetry.space_group_name_H-M   'P 1'
#
loop_
_entity.id
_entity.type
_entity.pdbx_description
1 polymer ?
#
loop_
_entity_poly.entity_id
_entity_poly.type
_entity_poly.pdbx_seq_one_letter_code
_entity_poly.pdbx_strand_id
1 'polypeptide(L)'
;MKKVIITSGGISEKIDNVRKITNSSSGKLGMTIANHLLEENDDILIYYICSYKTLRPVDDRVKIIEVNGTLDLKEKIENLLTKEKIDYFIHSMAVSDYMTDYVTTIDRIKKSIRENNNIDEAFKNIEIIKGKKISSYEDNLVIVLKPTPKIISIIKDLSPKTYLVGFKLLDGVSKEELIEVAKKLRDKNKCDLVVANDLETIRSGNHNAFIIDKNNNIEEVQGKDNIAKKLIRRINYEK
;
A
#
# COMPACT_ATOMS: atom_id res chain seq x y z
N MET A 1 21.84 16.61 -0.85
CA MET A 1 20.56 16.25 -1.50
C MET A 1 19.89 15.13 -0.69
N LYS A 2 18.72 15.39 -0.12
CA LYS A 2 17.88 14.40 0.58
C LYS A 2 17.18 13.51 -0.43
N LYS A 3 17.12 12.20 -0.19
CA LYS A 3 16.42 11.25 -1.05
C LYS A 3 15.20 10.67 -0.33
N VAL A 4 14.04 10.81 -0.93
CA VAL A 4 12.75 10.40 -0.36
C VAL A 4 12.08 9.38 -1.28
N ILE A 5 11.56 8.29 -0.72
CA ILE A 5 10.61 7.42 -1.43
C ILE A 5 9.21 7.74 -0.93
N ILE A 6 8.28 7.97 -1.84
CA ILE A 6 6.85 8.07 -1.54
C ILE A 6 6.11 7.01 -2.35
N THR A 7 5.43 6.08 -1.69
CA THR A 7 4.50 5.19 -2.38
C THR A 7 3.08 5.73 -2.26
N SER A 8 2.33 5.77 -3.36
CA SER A 8 1.04 6.47 -3.39
C SER A 8 0.01 5.81 -4.32
N GLY A 9 -1.26 6.05 -4.04
CA GLY A 9 -2.37 5.49 -4.80
C GLY A 9 -2.78 4.10 -4.35
N GLY A 10 -3.63 3.45 -5.13
CA GLY A 10 -4.09 2.08 -4.90
C GLY A 10 -3.39 1.10 -5.84
N ILE A 11 -3.02 -0.07 -5.33
CA ILE A 11 -2.47 -1.13 -6.16
C ILE A 11 -3.57 -2.02 -6.71
N SER A 12 -3.33 -2.61 -7.87
CA SER A 12 -4.25 -3.52 -8.53
C SER A 12 -3.59 -4.87 -8.75
N GLU A 13 -4.25 -5.95 -8.32
CA GLU A 13 -3.82 -7.32 -8.57
C GLU A 13 -4.58 -7.90 -9.76
N LYS A 14 -3.85 -8.53 -10.69
CA LYS A 14 -4.46 -9.11 -11.89
C LYS A 14 -5.25 -10.36 -11.54
N ILE A 15 -6.46 -10.48 -12.10
CA ILE A 15 -7.20 -11.75 -12.23
C ILE A 15 -6.79 -12.40 -13.56
N ASP A 16 -6.82 -11.62 -14.64
CA ASP A 16 -6.33 -11.97 -15.97
C ASP A 16 -5.75 -10.72 -16.66
N ASN A 17 -5.51 -10.74 -17.96
CA ASN A 17 -4.96 -9.56 -18.67
C ASN A 17 -5.96 -8.41 -18.83
N VAL A 18 -7.23 -8.62 -18.50
CA VAL A 18 -8.32 -7.63 -18.66
C VAL A 18 -8.86 -7.17 -17.31
N ARG A 19 -9.00 -8.09 -16.35
CA ARG A 19 -9.66 -7.85 -15.06
C ARG A 19 -8.65 -7.76 -13.93
N LYS A 20 -8.96 -6.89 -12.95
CA LYS A 20 -8.11 -6.65 -11.77
C LYS A 20 -8.96 -6.48 -10.52
N ILE A 21 -8.43 -6.85 -9.37
CA ILE A 21 -8.91 -6.46 -8.05
C ILE A 21 -8.09 -5.25 -7.62
N THR A 22 -8.74 -4.17 -7.22
CA THR A 22 -8.07 -2.88 -6.98
C THR A 22 -8.44 -2.31 -5.62
N ASN A 23 -7.44 -1.90 -4.85
CA ASN A 23 -7.65 -1.07 -3.68
C ASN A 23 -7.85 0.38 -4.14
N SER A 24 -9.01 0.97 -3.82
CA SER A 24 -9.35 2.33 -4.28
C SER A 24 -8.59 3.38 -3.50
N SER A 25 -7.67 4.08 -4.16
CA SER A 25 -7.00 5.27 -3.64
C SER A 25 -6.55 6.15 -4.81
N SER A 26 -6.91 7.43 -4.79
CA SER A 26 -6.51 8.38 -5.83
C SER A 26 -5.03 8.81 -5.74
N GLY A 27 -4.38 8.58 -4.59
CA GLY A 27 -3.04 9.08 -4.32
C GLY A 27 -2.96 10.57 -3.96
N LYS A 28 -4.11 11.26 -3.76
CA LYS A 28 -4.13 12.71 -3.49
C LYS A 28 -3.29 13.08 -2.27
N LEU A 29 -3.34 12.31 -1.17
CA LEU A 29 -2.55 12.60 0.02
C LEU A 29 -1.04 12.47 -0.25
N GLY A 30 -0.60 11.39 -0.91
CA GLY A 30 0.82 11.22 -1.26
C GLY A 30 1.33 12.32 -2.20
N MET A 31 0.52 12.76 -3.18
CA MET A 31 0.84 13.90 -4.03
C MET A 31 0.93 15.21 -3.22
N THR A 32 -0.01 15.45 -2.29
CA THR A 32 0.04 16.65 -1.43
C THR A 32 1.30 16.66 -0.57
N ILE A 33 1.69 15.50 0.01
CA ILE A 33 2.93 15.37 0.79
C ILE A 33 4.16 15.66 -0.10
N ALA A 34 4.19 15.11 -1.32
CA ALA A 34 5.30 15.37 -2.25
C ALA A 34 5.42 16.86 -2.59
N ASN A 35 4.32 17.55 -2.89
CA ASN A 35 4.32 18.97 -3.22
C ASN A 35 4.85 19.81 -2.06
N HIS A 36 4.40 19.60 -0.82
CA HIS A 36 4.91 20.32 0.33
C HIS A 36 6.40 20.04 0.62
N LEU A 37 6.88 18.79 0.39
CA LEU A 37 8.30 18.49 0.50
C LEU A 37 9.12 19.28 -0.52
N LEU A 38 8.62 19.46 -1.75
CA LEU A 38 9.25 20.22 -2.81
C LEU A 38 9.25 21.71 -2.53
N GLU A 39 8.17 22.23 -1.93
CA GLU A 39 8.06 23.65 -1.51
C GLU A 39 9.00 24.00 -0.37
N GLU A 40 9.22 23.10 0.59
CA GLU A 40 10.03 23.35 1.78
C GLU A 40 11.52 22.97 1.63
N ASN A 41 11.91 22.29 0.54
CA ASN A 41 13.27 21.79 0.37
C ASN A 41 13.76 21.95 -1.08
N ASP A 42 14.77 22.77 -1.31
CA ASP A 42 15.37 22.94 -2.64
C ASP A 42 16.27 21.77 -3.02
N ASP A 43 16.96 21.15 -2.07
CA ASP A 43 17.93 20.06 -2.28
C ASP A 43 17.33 18.68 -1.92
N ILE A 44 16.30 18.28 -2.69
CA ILE A 44 15.55 17.03 -2.52
C ILE A 44 15.37 16.28 -3.83
N LEU A 45 15.42 14.93 -3.78
CA LEU A 45 15.03 14.04 -4.86
C LEU A 45 13.95 13.08 -4.36
N ILE A 46 12.81 13.05 -5.02
CA ILE A 46 11.68 12.19 -4.69
C ILE A 46 11.54 11.05 -5.69
N TYR A 47 11.66 9.81 -5.24
CA TYR A 47 11.23 8.61 -5.97
C TYR A 47 9.75 8.37 -5.66
N TYR A 48 8.87 8.75 -6.59
CA TYR A 48 7.42 8.63 -6.43
C TYR A 48 6.91 7.35 -7.07
N ILE A 49 6.65 6.33 -6.24
CA ILE A 49 6.21 5.01 -6.69
C ILE A 49 4.69 4.98 -6.68
N CYS A 50 4.07 4.72 -7.82
CA CYS A 50 2.62 4.78 -7.93
C CYS A 50 2.07 3.88 -9.05
N SER A 51 0.78 3.57 -9.02
CA SER A 51 0.11 2.91 -10.14
C SER A 51 -0.24 3.93 -11.25
N TYR A 52 -0.52 3.44 -12.45
CA TYR A 52 -0.73 4.24 -13.65
C TYR A 52 -1.74 5.39 -13.51
N LYS A 53 -2.86 5.16 -12.82
CA LYS A 53 -3.96 6.15 -12.66
C LYS A 53 -3.84 7.04 -11.42
N THR A 54 -2.76 6.95 -10.68
CA THR A 54 -2.54 7.72 -9.45
C THR A 54 -2.22 9.18 -9.77
N LEU A 55 -2.75 10.12 -8.99
CA LEU A 55 -2.36 11.52 -9.05
C LEU A 55 -0.87 11.67 -8.71
N ARG A 56 -0.17 12.52 -9.47
CA ARG A 56 1.30 12.65 -9.45
C ARG A 56 1.71 14.10 -9.28
N PRO A 57 2.79 14.38 -8.51
CA PRO A 57 3.41 15.69 -8.52
C PRO A 57 4.10 15.94 -9.88
N VAL A 58 4.22 17.22 -10.25
CA VAL A 58 4.89 17.67 -11.47
C VAL A 58 6.04 18.57 -11.07
N ASP A 59 7.27 18.02 -11.06
CA ASP A 59 8.51 18.74 -10.73
C ASP A 59 9.70 17.91 -11.23
N ASP A 60 10.78 18.55 -11.69
CA ASP A 60 11.97 17.87 -12.24
C ASP A 60 12.74 17.08 -11.17
N ARG A 61 12.55 17.39 -9.89
CA ARG A 61 13.12 16.67 -8.74
C ARG A 61 12.34 15.40 -8.39
N VAL A 62 11.30 15.04 -9.17
CA VAL A 62 10.48 13.84 -8.95
C VAL A 62 10.72 12.80 -10.03
N LYS A 63 11.19 11.64 -9.63
CA LYS A 63 11.29 10.45 -10.49
C LYS A 63 10.08 9.55 -10.28
N ILE A 64 9.17 9.53 -11.27
CA ILE A 64 7.99 8.66 -11.27
C ILE A 64 8.41 7.22 -11.58
N ILE A 65 7.99 6.28 -10.71
CA ILE A 65 8.19 4.85 -10.88
C ILE A 65 6.83 4.18 -10.87
N GLU A 66 6.39 3.71 -12.02
CA GLU A 66 5.11 3.01 -12.13
C GLU A 66 5.23 1.55 -11.68
N VAL A 67 4.21 1.07 -10.96
CA VAL A 67 4.12 -0.30 -10.46
C VAL A 67 2.81 -0.97 -10.87
N ASN A 68 2.87 -2.29 -11.05
CA ASN A 68 1.76 -3.10 -11.53
C ASN A 68 1.61 -4.37 -10.69
N GLY A 69 0.99 -4.23 -9.53
CA GLY A 69 0.83 -5.29 -8.54
C GLY A 69 1.87 -5.23 -7.41
N THR A 70 1.57 -5.95 -6.33
CA THR A 70 2.37 -5.90 -5.09
C THR A 70 3.77 -6.52 -5.27
N LEU A 71 3.93 -7.53 -6.13
CA LEU A 71 5.25 -8.13 -6.37
C LEU A 71 6.18 -7.17 -7.13
N ASP A 72 5.67 -6.45 -8.13
CA ASP A 72 6.43 -5.43 -8.85
C ASP A 72 6.79 -4.25 -7.94
N LEU A 73 5.86 -3.84 -7.06
CA LEU A 73 6.13 -2.84 -6.02
C LEU A 73 7.28 -3.29 -5.11
N LYS A 74 7.24 -4.54 -4.65
CA LYS A 74 8.29 -5.11 -3.79
C LYS A 74 9.64 -5.05 -4.48
N GLU A 75 9.76 -5.56 -5.70
CA GLU A 75 11.00 -5.58 -6.48
C GLU A 75 11.60 -4.18 -6.66
N LYS A 76 10.77 -3.19 -7.01
CA LYS A 76 11.24 -1.80 -7.21
C LYS A 76 11.70 -1.13 -5.93
N ILE A 77 11.02 -1.40 -4.80
CA ILE A 77 11.46 -0.92 -3.49
C ILE A 77 12.79 -1.57 -3.09
N GLU A 78 12.91 -2.89 -3.21
CA GLU A 78 14.15 -3.62 -2.91
C GLU A 78 15.32 -3.08 -3.75
N ASN A 79 15.12 -2.90 -5.05
CA ASN A 79 16.11 -2.33 -5.95
C ASN A 79 16.55 -0.91 -5.56
N LEU A 80 15.62 -0.04 -5.13
CA LEU A 80 15.95 1.31 -4.69
C LEU A 80 16.71 1.30 -3.36
N LEU A 81 16.21 0.58 -2.36
CA LEU A 81 16.82 0.54 -1.02
C LEU A 81 18.20 -0.10 -1.01
N THR A 82 18.52 -0.98 -1.99
CA THR A 82 19.85 -1.58 -2.12
C THR A 82 20.85 -0.71 -2.89
N LYS A 83 20.36 0.15 -3.81
CA LYS A 83 21.24 0.98 -4.67
C LYS A 83 21.40 2.41 -4.17
N GLU A 84 20.46 2.90 -3.39
CA GLU A 84 20.37 4.28 -2.99
C GLU A 84 20.30 4.41 -1.46
N LYS A 85 21.01 5.40 -0.91
CA LYS A 85 20.81 5.78 0.49
C LYS A 85 19.55 6.63 0.56
N ILE A 86 18.48 6.10 1.14
CA ILE A 86 17.19 6.76 1.30
C ILE A 86 17.09 7.36 2.71
N ASP A 87 16.84 8.66 2.79
CA ASP A 87 16.68 9.36 4.07
C ASP A 87 15.28 9.14 4.65
N TYR A 88 14.23 9.20 3.80
CA TYR A 88 12.83 9.07 4.23
C TYR A 88 12.05 8.12 3.32
N PHE A 89 11.20 7.32 3.92
CA PHE A 89 10.26 6.45 3.22
C PHE A 89 8.83 6.71 3.73
N ILE A 90 7.98 7.27 2.88
CA ILE A 90 6.58 7.59 3.17
C ILE A 90 5.70 6.55 2.46
N HIS A 91 5.19 5.58 3.21
CA HIS A 91 4.44 4.45 2.65
C HIS A 91 2.93 4.69 2.71
N SER A 92 2.40 5.57 1.83
CA SER A 92 0.99 5.96 1.80
C SER A 92 0.13 5.20 0.79
N MET A 93 0.69 4.24 0.07
CA MET A 93 -0.03 3.42 -0.92
C MET A 93 -0.98 2.43 -0.24
N ALA A 94 -2.19 2.31 -0.78
CA ALA A 94 -3.12 1.25 -0.43
C ALA A 94 -2.71 -0.06 -1.13
N VAL A 95 -1.84 -0.82 -0.47
CA VAL A 95 -1.35 -2.11 -0.97
C VAL A 95 -2.38 -3.20 -0.69
N SER A 96 -2.58 -4.09 -1.66
CA SER A 96 -3.49 -5.23 -1.48
C SER A 96 -2.93 -6.25 -0.49
N ASP A 97 -3.78 -6.75 0.40
CA ASP A 97 -3.44 -7.85 1.32
C ASP A 97 -3.49 -9.22 0.65
N TYR A 98 -4.16 -9.31 -0.51
CA TYR A 98 -4.35 -10.53 -1.28
C TYR A 98 -4.09 -10.31 -2.75
N MET A 99 -3.58 -11.34 -3.42
CA MET A 99 -3.42 -11.43 -4.88
C MET A 99 -4.07 -12.70 -5.39
N THR A 100 -4.42 -12.74 -6.67
CA THR A 100 -4.96 -13.95 -7.30
C THR A 100 -3.92 -15.07 -7.28
N ASP A 101 -4.32 -16.22 -6.76
CA ASP A 101 -3.52 -17.45 -6.86
C ASP A 101 -3.90 -18.20 -8.15
N TYR A 102 -5.16 -18.57 -8.28
CA TYR A 102 -5.71 -19.14 -9.50
C TYR A 102 -7.20 -18.85 -9.64
N VAL A 103 -7.73 -19.13 -10.82
CA VAL A 103 -9.15 -19.01 -11.13
C VAL A 103 -9.67 -20.37 -11.62
N THR A 104 -10.87 -20.74 -11.17
CA THR A 104 -11.57 -21.94 -11.55
C THR A 104 -13.07 -21.69 -11.62
N THR A 105 -13.91 -22.74 -11.73
CA THR A 105 -15.37 -22.66 -11.63
C THR A 105 -15.90 -23.58 -10.54
N ILE A 106 -17.12 -23.28 -10.05
CA ILE A 106 -17.79 -24.18 -9.10
C ILE A 106 -17.93 -25.60 -9.64
N ASP A 107 -18.19 -25.75 -10.95
CA ASP A 107 -18.39 -27.09 -11.56
C ASP A 107 -17.08 -27.89 -11.64
N ARG A 108 -15.94 -27.22 -11.89
CA ARG A 108 -14.62 -27.86 -11.83
C ARG A 108 -14.27 -28.30 -10.41
N ILE A 109 -14.63 -27.50 -9.40
CA ILE A 109 -14.47 -27.88 -7.99
C ILE A 109 -15.32 -29.11 -7.67
N LYS A 110 -16.63 -29.11 -8.04
CA LYS A 110 -17.53 -30.23 -7.83
C LYS A 110 -17.04 -31.51 -8.52
N LYS A 111 -16.54 -31.39 -9.76
CA LYS A 111 -15.93 -32.47 -10.51
C LYS A 111 -14.75 -33.07 -9.74
N SER A 112 -13.81 -32.23 -9.34
CA SER A 112 -12.62 -32.67 -8.59
C SER A 112 -12.97 -33.37 -7.28
N ILE A 113 -13.99 -32.90 -6.54
CA ILE A 113 -14.46 -33.55 -5.31
C ILE A 113 -15.04 -34.93 -5.59
N ARG A 114 -15.72 -35.14 -6.71
CA ARG A 114 -16.28 -36.46 -7.07
C ARG A 114 -15.22 -37.48 -7.53
N GLU A 115 -14.13 -36.97 -8.13
CA GLU A 115 -13.06 -37.78 -8.70
C GLU A 115 -11.94 -38.15 -7.72
N ASN A 116 -11.90 -37.53 -6.54
CA ASN A 116 -10.87 -37.75 -5.54
C ASN A 116 -11.44 -38.31 -4.24
N ASN A 117 -10.65 -39.17 -3.58
CA ASN A 117 -11.08 -39.89 -2.37
C ASN A 117 -11.19 -39.02 -1.11
N ASN A 118 -10.50 -37.87 -1.09
CA ASN A 118 -10.58 -36.95 0.01
C ASN A 118 -10.52 -35.48 -0.48
N ILE A 119 -10.92 -34.57 0.38
CA ILE A 119 -11.09 -33.15 0.04
C ILE A 119 -9.76 -32.45 -0.22
N ASP A 120 -8.69 -32.83 0.47
CA ASP A 120 -7.37 -32.20 0.30
C ASP A 120 -6.75 -32.56 -1.06
N GLU A 121 -6.95 -33.81 -1.52
CA GLU A 121 -6.57 -34.24 -2.86
C GLU A 121 -7.41 -33.55 -3.92
N ALA A 122 -8.72 -33.44 -3.68
CA ALA A 122 -9.61 -32.74 -4.59
C ALA A 122 -9.15 -31.27 -4.81
N PHE A 123 -8.80 -30.56 -3.76
CA PHE A 123 -8.31 -29.16 -3.87
C PHE A 123 -6.94 -29.05 -4.56
N LYS A 124 -6.05 -30.03 -4.42
CA LYS A 124 -4.77 -30.06 -5.14
C LYS A 124 -4.93 -30.33 -6.64
N ASN A 125 -5.98 -31.09 -7.03
CA ASN A 125 -6.23 -31.53 -8.39
C ASN A 125 -7.27 -30.68 -9.13
N ILE A 126 -7.70 -29.54 -8.58
CA ILE A 126 -8.66 -28.66 -9.26
C ILE A 126 -8.09 -28.21 -10.60
N GLU A 127 -8.90 -28.37 -11.64
CA GLU A 127 -8.61 -27.81 -12.96
C GLU A 127 -8.70 -26.28 -12.92
N ILE A 128 -7.56 -25.61 -13.07
CA ILE A 128 -7.49 -24.15 -13.12
C ILE A 128 -7.72 -23.63 -14.54
N ILE A 129 -8.32 -22.44 -14.64
CA ILE A 129 -8.48 -21.74 -15.91
C ILE A 129 -7.13 -21.15 -16.32
N LYS A 130 -6.58 -21.65 -17.43
CA LYS A 130 -5.34 -21.12 -18.02
C LYS A 130 -5.69 -20.25 -19.22
N GLY A 131 -5.10 -19.07 -19.31
CA GLY A 131 -5.30 -18.20 -20.45
C GLY A 131 -5.04 -16.72 -20.16
N LYS A 132 -4.80 -15.95 -21.21
CA LYS A 132 -4.56 -14.51 -21.10
C LYS A 132 -5.83 -13.72 -20.77
N LYS A 133 -7.00 -14.27 -21.09
CA LYS A 133 -8.32 -13.71 -20.82
C LYS A 133 -9.28 -14.86 -20.52
N ILE A 134 -9.97 -14.77 -19.38
CA ILE A 134 -11.02 -15.73 -19.01
C ILE A 134 -12.22 -15.52 -19.92
N SER A 135 -12.77 -16.61 -20.46
CA SER A 135 -13.96 -16.58 -21.30
C SER A 135 -15.16 -15.98 -20.56
N SER A 136 -15.99 -15.22 -21.26
CA SER A 136 -17.27 -14.73 -20.73
C SER A 136 -18.36 -15.83 -20.69
N TYR A 137 -18.08 -17.00 -21.25
CA TYR A 137 -18.98 -18.17 -21.22
C TYR A 137 -18.70 -19.11 -20.04
N GLU A 138 -17.68 -18.82 -19.21
CA GLU A 138 -17.45 -19.58 -17.98
C GLU A 138 -18.47 -19.15 -16.92
N ASP A 139 -19.27 -20.08 -16.44
CA ASP A 139 -20.25 -19.84 -15.38
C ASP A 139 -19.63 -20.01 -14.00
N ASN A 140 -20.15 -19.23 -13.03
CA ASN A 140 -19.83 -19.39 -11.59
C ASN A 140 -18.32 -19.40 -11.30
N LEU A 141 -17.61 -18.35 -11.77
CA LEU A 141 -16.17 -18.20 -11.52
C LEU A 141 -15.87 -18.14 -10.02
N VAL A 142 -14.81 -18.87 -9.63
CA VAL A 142 -14.21 -18.82 -8.31
C VAL A 142 -12.78 -18.28 -8.45
N ILE A 143 -12.50 -17.19 -7.76
CA ILE A 143 -11.17 -16.60 -7.69
C ILE A 143 -10.57 -16.94 -6.34
N VAL A 144 -9.52 -17.75 -6.35
CA VAL A 144 -8.78 -18.09 -5.13
C VAL A 144 -7.67 -17.06 -4.93
N LEU A 145 -7.64 -16.51 -3.74
CA LEU A 145 -6.69 -15.48 -3.36
C LEU A 145 -5.66 -16.06 -2.39
N LYS A 146 -4.42 -15.59 -2.52
CA LYS A 146 -3.34 -15.84 -1.55
C LYS A 146 -2.82 -14.53 -0.97
N PRO A 147 -2.25 -14.54 0.25
CA PRO A 147 -1.67 -13.34 0.86
C PRO A 147 -0.54 -12.76 0.01
N THR A 148 -0.46 -11.43 -0.02
CA THR A 148 0.66 -10.69 -0.60
C THR A 148 1.80 -10.54 0.42
N PRO A 149 3.04 -10.30 -0.03
CA PRO A 149 4.11 -9.85 0.84
C PRO A 149 3.76 -8.53 1.53
N LYS A 150 4.06 -8.42 2.81
CA LYS A 150 3.88 -7.16 3.56
C LYS A 150 5.03 -6.20 3.25
N ILE A 151 4.78 -5.25 2.35
CA ILE A 151 5.80 -4.32 1.86
C ILE A 151 6.45 -3.51 2.97
N ILE A 152 5.66 -3.00 3.92
CA ILE A 152 6.17 -2.16 5.01
C ILE A 152 7.21 -2.89 5.89
N SER A 153 7.12 -4.23 6.02
CA SER A 153 8.00 -4.99 6.89
C SER A 153 9.43 -5.09 6.36
N ILE A 154 9.62 -5.04 5.03
CA ILE A 154 10.96 -5.19 4.45
C ILE A 154 11.79 -3.90 4.47
N ILE A 155 11.17 -2.74 4.69
CA ILE A 155 11.83 -1.43 4.54
C ILE A 155 12.95 -1.25 5.57
N LYS A 156 12.64 -1.45 6.85
CA LYS A 156 13.63 -1.33 7.93
C LYS A 156 14.65 -2.46 7.95
N ASP A 157 14.32 -3.62 7.39
CA ASP A 157 15.27 -4.73 7.26
C ASP A 157 16.34 -4.42 6.20
N LEU A 158 15.94 -3.81 5.08
CA LEU A 158 16.85 -3.42 3.99
C LEU A 158 17.58 -2.09 4.28
N SER A 159 16.92 -1.16 4.94
CA SER A 159 17.47 0.16 5.23
C SER A 159 17.11 0.62 6.66
N PRO A 160 17.80 0.12 7.69
CA PRO A 160 17.47 0.37 9.10
C PRO A 160 17.48 1.86 9.50
N LYS A 161 18.29 2.68 8.80
CA LYS A 161 18.48 4.11 9.09
C LYS A 161 17.45 5.01 8.39
N THR A 162 16.70 4.48 7.41
CA THR A 162 15.66 5.24 6.72
C THR A 162 14.55 5.60 7.69
N TYR A 163 14.17 6.88 7.76
CA TYR A 163 13.01 7.32 8.54
C TYR A 163 11.73 6.82 7.86
N LEU A 164 11.00 5.93 8.53
CA LEU A 164 9.83 5.26 7.97
C LEU A 164 8.53 5.85 8.50
N VAL A 165 7.70 6.33 7.59
CA VAL A 165 6.32 6.75 7.86
C VAL A 165 5.36 5.70 7.32
N GLY A 166 4.61 5.06 8.20
CA GLY A 166 3.54 4.12 7.87
C GLY A 166 2.17 4.83 7.84
N PHE A 167 1.23 4.23 7.10
CA PHE A 167 -0.17 4.67 7.08
C PHE A 167 -1.08 3.51 7.48
N LYS A 168 -2.09 3.81 8.29
CA LYS A 168 -3.13 2.86 8.68
C LYS A 168 -4.49 3.46 8.39
N LEU A 169 -5.31 2.73 7.64
CA LEU A 169 -6.71 3.06 7.39
C LEU A 169 -7.59 1.99 8.03
N LEU A 170 -8.60 2.42 8.79
CA LEU A 170 -9.71 1.58 9.23
C LEU A 170 -11.02 2.20 8.75
N ASP A 171 -12.15 1.53 8.95
CA ASP A 171 -13.49 1.98 8.50
C ASP A 171 -14.48 1.91 9.67
N GLY A 172 -14.95 3.06 10.15
CA GLY A 172 -15.99 3.15 11.17
C GLY A 172 -15.61 2.60 12.54
N VAL A 173 -14.38 2.84 12.99
CA VAL A 173 -13.91 2.38 14.31
C VAL A 173 -13.78 3.52 15.31
N SER A 174 -13.70 3.19 16.62
CA SER A 174 -13.43 4.19 17.64
C SER A 174 -12.02 4.80 17.50
N LYS A 175 -11.84 6.00 18.04
CA LYS A 175 -10.54 6.67 18.09
C LYS A 175 -9.50 5.82 18.81
N GLU A 176 -9.88 5.20 19.91
CA GLU A 176 -9.03 4.36 20.75
C GLU A 176 -8.56 3.13 19.97
N GLU A 177 -9.45 2.46 19.27
CA GLU A 177 -9.14 1.30 18.44
C GLU A 177 -8.21 1.68 17.29
N LEU A 178 -8.49 2.78 16.58
CA LEU A 178 -7.65 3.27 15.49
C LEU A 178 -6.21 3.56 15.96
N ILE A 179 -6.07 4.22 17.12
CA ILE A 179 -4.77 4.54 17.72
C ILE A 179 -4.03 3.26 18.13
N GLU A 180 -4.73 2.31 18.76
CA GLU A 180 -4.12 1.04 19.19
C GLU A 180 -3.60 0.23 18.00
N VAL A 181 -4.39 0.10 16.95
CA VAL A 181 -3.97 -0.62 15.73
C VAL A 181 -2.81 0.09 15.04
N ALA A 182 -2.79 1.41 15.04
CA ALA A 182 -1.68 2.19 14.49
C ALA A 182 -0.37 2.02 15.30
N LYS A 183 -0.45 1.98 16.63
CA LYS A 183 0.70 1.65 17.49
C LYS A 183 1.25 0.24 17.23
N LYS A 184 0.37 -0.75 17.09
CA LYS A 184 0.77 -2.13 16.73
C LYS A 184 1.48 -2.17 15.37
N LEU A 185 0.98 -1.43 14.38
CA LEU A 185 1.65 -1.30 13.06
C LEU A 185 3.04 -0.69 13.20
N ARG A 186 3.15 0.42 13.94
CA ARG A 186 4.41 1.13 14.20
C ARG A 186 5.45 0.20 14.82
N ASP A 187 5.09 -0.44 15.92
CA ASP A 187 6.01 -1.26 16.71
C ASP A 187 6.45 -2.51 15.93
N LYS A 188 5.52 -3.18 15.26
CA LYS A 188 5.80 -4.35 14.42
C LYS A 188 6.78 -4.05 13.29
N ASN A 189 6.65 -2.88 12.64
CA ASN A 189 7.44 -2.54 11.46
C ASN A 189 8.53 -1.50 11.76
N LYS A 190 8.75 -1.17 13.04
CA LYS A 190 9.75 -0.18 13.48
C LYS A 190 9.57 1.17 12.76
N CYS A 191 8.32 1.60 12.54
CA CYS A 191 8.05 2.90 11.94
C CYS A 191 8.45 4.01 12.92
N ASP A 192 9.06 5.06 12.39
CA ASP A 192 9.38 6.25 13.19
C ASP A 192 8.10 7.07 13.41
N LEU A 193 7.14 6.98 12.49
CA LEU A 193 5.87 7.69 12.54
C LEU A 193 4.77 6.88 11.84
N VAL A 194 3.54 6.95 12.36
CA VAL A 194 2.35 6.38 11.71
C VAL A 194 1.26 7.43 11.62
N VAL A 195 0.65 7.54 10.44
CA VAL A 195 -0.56 8.32 10.19
C VAL A 195 -1.75 7.37 10.14
N ALA A 196 -2.65 7.50 11.10
CA ALA A 196 -3.86 6.69 11.23
C ALA A 196 -5.09 7.46 10.76
N ASN A 197 -5.85 6.90 9.81
CA ASN A 197 -7.02 7.53 9.20
C ASN A 197 -8.24 6.63 9.37
N ASP A 198 -9.42 7.26 9.48
CA ASP A 198 -10.70 6.56 9.39
C ASP A 198 -11.38 6.89 8.06
N LEU A 199 -11.80 5.85 7.33
CA LEU A 199 -12.44 5.96 6.02
C LEU A 199 -13.79 6.68 6.10
N GLU A 200 -14.54 6.53 7.20
CA GLU A 200 -15.81 7.23 7.41
C GLU A 200 -15.59 8.75 7.41
N THR A 201 -14.56 9.24 8.10
CA THR A 201 -14.23 10.68 8.12
C THR A 201 -13.75 11.18 6.75
N ILE A 202 -13.09 10.32 5.97
CA ILE A 202 -12.68 10.65 4.61
C ILE A 202 -13.90 10.78 3.69
N ARG A 203 -14.88 9.88 3.80
CA ARG A 203 -16.13 9.90 3.00
C ARG A 203 -16.99 11.12 3.34
N SER A 204 -17.05 11.51 4.61
CA SER A 204 -17.75 12.73 5.06
C SER A 204 -17.06 14.04 4.68
N GLY A 205 -15.88 14.00 4.07
CA GLY A 205 -15.11 15.17 3.63
C GLY A 205 -14.19 15.78 4.70
N ASN A 206 -14.21 15.30 5.93
CA ASN A 206 -13.42 15.86 7.05
C ASN A 206 -11.96 15.39 7.03
N HIS A 207 -11.70 14.16 6.60
CA HIS A 207 -10.38 13.54 6.59
C HIS A 207 -9.59 13.75 7.88
N ASN A 208 -10.09 13.22 8.99
CA ASN A 208 -9.37 13.25 10.26
C ASN A 208 -8.27 12.18 10.28
N ALA A 209 -7.14 12.53 10.88
CA ALA A 209 -6.02 11.61 11.07
C ALA A 209 -5.36 11.82 12.43
N PHE A 210 -4.74 10.76 12.93
CA PHE A 210 -3.87 10.81 14.11
C PHE A 210 -2.44 10.53 13.68
N ILE A 211 -1.53 11.44 13.99
CA ILE A 211 -0.10 11.27 13.77
C ILE A 211 0.51 10.77 15.08
N ILE A 212 1.13 9.59 15.04
CA ILE A 212 1.64 8.88 16.21
C ILE A 212 3.14 8.64 16.03
N ASP A 213 3.97 9.19 16.91
CA ASP A 213 5.42 9.00 16.86
C ASP A 213 5.91 7.82 17.72
N LYS A 214 7.21 7.54 17.69
CA LYS A 214 7.86 6.48 18.47
C LYS A 214 7.77 6.68 20.00
N ASN A 215 7.57 7.92 20.45
CA ASN A 215 7.45 8.27 21.88
C ASN A 215 5.99 8.21 22.37
N ASN A 216 5.05 7.72 21.54
CA ASN A 216 3.61 7.70 21.79
C ASN A 216 2.95 9.09 21.88
N ASN A 217 3.60 10.15 21.39
CA ASN A 217 2.91 11.42 21.19
C ASN A 217 1.88 11.26 20.08
N ILE A 218 0.65 11.73 20.33
CA ILE A 218 -0.47 11.62 19.42
C ILE A 218 -0.97 13.02 19.11
N GLU A 219 -1.01 13.37 17.82
CA GLU A 219 -1.53 14.62 17.34
C GLU A 219 -2.71 14.37 16.40
N GLU A 220 -3.87 14.96 16.71
CA GLU A 220 -5.04 14.91 15.85
C GLU A 220 -4.96 16.04 14.80
N VAL A 221 -5.20 15.71 13.55
CA VAL A 221 -5.07 16.61 12.41
C VAL A 221 -6.22 16.40 11.44
N GLN A 222 -6.79 17.49 10.93
CA GLN A 222 -7.89 17.47 9.98
C GLN A 222 -7.47 18.03 8.62
N GLY A 223 -7.85 17.32 7.55
CA GLY A 223 -7.63 17.73 6.17
C GLY A 223 -6.27 17.32 5.62
N LYS A 224 -6.23 16.91 4.34
CA LYS A 224 -5.03 16.36 3.66
C LYS A 224 -3.84 17.32 3.67
N ASP A 225 -4.10 18.61 3.49
CA ASP A 225 -3.07 19.65 3.47
C ASP A 225 -2.41 19.79 4.84
N ASN A 226 -3.20 19.86 5.91
CA ASN A 226 -2.69 19.95 7.28
C ASN A 226 -1.95 18.67 7.69
N ILE A 227 -2.45 17.47 7.27
CA ILE A 227 -1.77 16.21 7.52
C ILE A 227 -0.36 16.25 6.87
N ALA A 228 -0.27 16.69 5.61
CA ALA A 228 0.99 16.79 4.90
C ALA A 228 1.95 17.78 5.60
N LYS A 229 1.50 18.99 5.91
CA LYS A 229 2.30 20.02 6.61
C LYS A 229 2.81 19.53 7.96
N LYS A 230 1.95 18.92 8.77
CA LYS A 230 2.33 18.41 10.10
C LYS A 230 3.32 17.24 9.99
N LEU A 231 3.09 16.33 9.05
CA LEU A 231 4.01 15.23 8.78
C LEU A 231 5.41 15.76 8.43
N ILE A 232 5.51 16.70 7.51
CA ILE A 232 6.80 17.26 7.07
C ILE A 232 7.50 18.00 8.20
N ARG A 233 6.80 18.78 9.01
CA ARG A 233 7.36 19.40 10.21
C ARG A 233 7.96 18.34 11.14
N ARG A 234 7.24 17.26 11.46
CA ARG A 234 7.75 16.18 12.30
C ARG A 234 9.02 15.54 11.71
N ILE A 235 9.04 15.28 10.41
CA ILE A 235 10.22 14.75 9.70
C ILE A 235 11.43 15.70 9.79
N ASN A 236 11.21 17.01 9.74
CA ASN A 236 12.29 18.01 9.77
C ASN A 236 12.82 18.28 11.19
N TYR A 237 11.99 18.10 12.25
CA TYR A 237 12.39 18.37 13.64
C TYR A 237 13.12 17.18 14.31
N GLU A 238 13.06 15.97 13.77
CA GLU A 238 13.74 14.79 14.34
C GLU A 238 15.16 14.56 13.78
N LYS A 239 15.74 15.58 13.18
CA LYS A 239 17.17 15.68 12.85
C LYS A 239 17.85 16.61 13.86
#